data_ea867c463cd67d870dacf750bcb387b0
#
_entry.id   ea867c463cd67d870dacf750bcb387b0
#
_cell.length_a   1.000
_cell.length_b   1.000
_cell.length_c   1.000
_cell.angle_alpha   90.00
_cell.angle_beta   90.00
_cell.angle_gamma   90.00
#
_symmetry.space_group_name_H-M   'P 1'
#
loop_
_entity.id
_entity.type
_entity.pdbx_description
1 polymer ?
#
loop_
_entity_poly.entity_id
_entity_poly.type
_entity_poly.pdbx_seq_one_letter_code
_entity_poly.pdbx_strand_id
1 'polypeptide(L)'
;MTAGLQQSYSRSWSVPPIRLVVRSFLPSILTLGLMAISATGAAHAQGIGDPAEGKRIAASTCSGCHQIDVHLRDSTNDPVPSFQAVAAMPSTTMLSINVFLRTSHNVMPNIRLTEDQITDIGAYILSLRDQSPK
;
A
#
# COMPACT_ATOMS: atom_id res chain seq x y z
N MET A 1 -15.70 -63.57 -5.35
CA MET A 1 -16.40 -63.58 -4.05
C MET A 1 -15.92 -62.39 -3.29
N THR A 2 -16.68 -61.40 -3.22
CA THR A 2 -17.42 -60.73 -2.15
C THR A 2 -18.02 -59.47 -2.71
N ALA A 3 -19.34 -59.53 -2.74
CA ALA A 3 -20.23 -58.44 -3.04
C ALA A 3 -20.30 -57.51 -1.84
N GLY A 4 -20.69 -56.26 -2.11
CA GLY A 4 -21.53 -55.67 -1.13
C GLY A 4 -21.23 -54.24 -0.76
N LEU A 5 -22.28 -53.54 -1.03
CA LEU A 5 -22.92 -52.44 -0.30
C LEU A 5 -22.55 -51.03 -0.73
N GLN A 6 -23.17 -50.68 -1.85
CA GLN A 6 -23.57 -49.30 -2.11
C GLN A 6 -24.80 -48.95 -1.25
N GLN A 7 -24.57 -48.17 -0.23
CA GLN A 7 -25.67 -47.62 0.56
C GLN A 7 -25.95 -46.22 0.05
N SER A 8 -26.95 -46.12 -0.80
CA SER A 8 -27.57 -44.91 -1.30
C SER A 8 -28.22 -44.14 -0.14
N TYR A 9 -27.60 -43.07 0.27
CA TYR A 9 -28.18 -42.14 1.23
C TYR A 9 -28.92 -41.01 0.49
N SER A 10 -30.14 -41.31 0.12
CA SER A 10 -31.09 -40.28 -0.37
C SER A 10 -31.82 -39.65 0.82
N ARG A 11 -31.29 -38.54 1.36
CA ARG A 11 -32.06 -37.69 2.25
C ARG A 11 -32.91 -36.73 1.44
N SER A 12 -34.17 -37.03 1.36
CA SER A 12 -35.21 -36.12 0.93
C SER A 12 -35.32 -34.97 1.94
N TRP A 13 -34.89 -33.79 1.53
CA TRP A 13 -35.11 -32.56 2.28
C TRP A 13 -36.49 -31.99 1.83
N SER A 14 -37.51 -32.25 2.61
CA SER A 14 -38.82 -31.61 2.44
C SER A 14 -38.68 -30.16 2.94
N VAL A 15 -38.65 -29.23 2.01
CA VAL A 15 -38.72 -27.79 2.30
C VAL A 15 -40.22 -27.47 2.56
N PRO A 16 -40.61 -26.95 3.74
CA PRO A 16 -41.98 -26.52 3.98
C PRO A 16 -42.31 -25.28 3.14
N PRO A 17 -43.49 -25.12 2.61
CA PRO A 17 -43.90 -23.93 1.86
C PRO A 17 -43.95 -22.73 2.81
N ILE A 18 -43.10 -21.76 2.56
CA ILE A 18 -43.16 -20.45 3.21
C ILE A 18 -44.42 -19.76 2.73
N ARG A 19 -45.49 -19.90 3.52
CA ARG A 19 -46.69 -19.09 3.33
C ARG A 19 -46.36 -17.64 3.55
N LEU A 20 -46.51 -16.90 2.48
CA LEU A 20 -46.44 -15.46 2.36
C LEU A 20 -47.34 -14.78 3.41
N VAL A 21 -46.80 -14.40 4.53
CA VAL A 21 -47.43 -13.45 5.46
C VAL A 21 -46.85 -12.07 5.14
N VAL A 22 -47.21 -11.60 3.95
CA VAL A 22 -47.04 -10.21 3.55
C VAL A 22 -48.36 -9.52 3.71
N ARG A 23 -48.66 -9.08 4.89
CA ARG A 23 -49.75 -8.10 5.08
C ARG A 23 -49.44 -7.21 6.28
N SER A 24 -49.34 -5.93 5.99
CA SER A 24 -49.62 -4.82 6.90
C SER A 24 -48.51 -4.27 7.79
N PHE A 25 -47.27 -4.11 7.27
CA PHE A 25 -46.32 -3.16 7.92
C PHE A 25 -45.49 -2.35 6.91
N LEU A 26 -46.18 -1.78 5.91
CA LEU A 26 -45.65 -0.67 5.12
C LEU A 26 -46.62 0.50 5.30
N PRO A 27 -46.36 1.54 6.05
CA PRO A 27 -45.56 2.65 5.53
C PRO A 27 -44.82 3.48 6.61
N SER A 28 -44.04 2.90 7.50
CA SER A 28 -43.31 3.71 8.50
C SER A 28 -41.78 3.60 8.47
N ILE A 29 -41.22 2.91 7.48
CA ILE A 29 -39.75 2.71 7.38
C ILE A 29 -39.15 3.53 6.24
N LEU A 30 -39.93 4.35 5.53
CA LEU A 30 -39.45 5.09 4.36
C LEU A 30 -38.83 6.45 4.67
N THR A 31 -38.70 6.85 5.92
CA THR A 31 -38.16 8.17 6.28
C THR A 31 -36.87 8.16 7.10
N LEU A 32 -36.30 7.00 7.41
CA LEU A 32 -35.04 6.94 8.19
C LEU A 32 -33.83 6.37 7.42
N GLY A 33 -33.93 6.21 6.11
CA GLY A 33 -32.97 5.53 5.26
C GLY A 33 -32.01 6.42 4.48
N LEU A 34 -31.98 7.77 4.66
CA LEU A 34 -31.23 8.67 3.77
C LEU A 34 -30.10 9.45 4.47
N MET A 35 -29.55 8.96 5.55
CA MET A 35 -28.40 9.57 6.22
C MET A 35 -27.27 8.57 6.53
N ALA A 36 -27.14 7.50 5.74
CA ALA A 36 -25.87 6.79 5.66
C ALA A 36 -25.05 7.43 4.54
N ILE A 37 -24.57 8.66 4.76
CA ILE A 37 -23.46 9.21 3.99
C ILE A 37 -22.26 8.31 4.31
N SER A 38 -22.04 7.37 3.39
CA SER A 38 -20.86 6.54 3.37
C SER A 38 -19.65 7.45 3.36
N ALA A 39 -19.02 7.62 4.52
CA ALA A 39 -17.62 8.01 4.56
C ALA A 39 -16.86 6.88 3.85
N THR A 40 -16.77 6.96 2.53
CA THR A 40 -15.79 6.24 1.75
C THR A 40 -14.45 6.82 2.15
N GLY A 41 -13.96 6.40 3.30
CA GLY A 41 -12.55 6.53 3.62
C GLY A 41 -11.83 5.87 2.45
N ALA A 42 -11.10 6.68 1.67
CA ALA A 42 -10.19 6.15 0.68
C ALA A 42 -9.32 5.14 1.44
N ALA A 43 -9.60 3.85 1.23
CA ALA A 43 -8.67 2.80 1.60
C ALA A 43 -7.46 3.06 0.72
N HIS A 44 -6.52 3.86 1.24
CA HIS A 44 -5.19 3.87 0.68
C HIS A 44 -4.75 2.41 0.78
N ALA A 45 -4.62 1.75 -0.37
CA ALA A 45 -3.87 0.53 -0.45
C ALA A 45 -2.52 0.89 0.18
N GLN A 46 -2.33 0.48 1.42
CA GLN A 46 -1.12 0.75 2.16
C GLN A 46 -0.04 -0.10 1.50
N GLY A 47 0.55 0.46 0.45
CA GLY A 47 1.87 0.06 0.03
C GLY A 47 2.77 0.13 1.25
N ILE A 48 3.77 -0.71 1.30
CA ILE A 48 4.71 -0.73 2.41
C ILE A 48 5.35 0.67 2.52
N GLY A 49 4.96 1.46 3.53
CA GLY A 49 5.41 2.82 3.81
C GLY A 49 4.52 3.96 3.27
N ASP A 50 4.67 5.13 3.88
CA ASP A 50 4.00 6.37 3.49
C ASP A 50 4.97 7.29 2.72
N PRO A 51 4.78 7.51 1.39
CA PRO A 51 5.65 8.38 0.61
C PRO A 51 5.64 9.85 1.07
N ALA A 52 4.53 10.35 1.63
CA ALA A 52 4.46 11.74 2.08
C ALA A 52 5.29 11.93 3.36
N GLU A 53 5.20 11.01 4.29
CA GLU A 53 6.05 10.98 5.47
C GLU A 53 7.51 10.75 5.09
N GLY A 54 7.80 9.83 4.16
CA GLY A 54 9.13 9.60 3.62
C GLY A 54 9.76 10.87 3.02
N LYS A 55 8.97 11.65 2.26
CA LYS A 55 9.41 12.96 1.75
C LYS A 55 9.77 13.92 2.89
N ARG A 56 8.93 13.98 3.91
CA ARG A 56 9.15 14.86 5.07
C ARG A 56 10.44 14.52 5.82
N ILE A 57 10.67 13.23 6.04
CA ILE A 57 11.89 12.73 6.67
C ILE A 57 13.12 13.03 5.79
N ALA A 58 13.02 12.75 4.50
CA ALA A 58 14.09 13.04 3.54
C ALA A 58 14.45 14.52 3.49
N ALA A 59 13.47 15.41 3.56
CA ALA A 59 13.67 16.85 3.58
C ALA A 59 14.47 17.32 4.81
N SER A 60 14.25 16.72 5.96
CA SER A 60 14.96 17.10 7.19
C SER A 60 16.33 16.41 7.35
N THR A 61 16.51 15.24 6.74
CA THR A 61 17.65 14.36 7.05
C THR A 61 18.61 14.18 5.87
N CYS A 62 18.09 14.18 4.63
CA CYS A 62 18.83 13.79 3.43
C CYS A 62 19.14 14.99 2.51
N SER A 63 18.34 16.05 2.56
CA SER A 63 18.42 17.19 1.63
C SER A 63 19.71 18.01 1.75
N GLY A 64 20.46 17.86 2.84
CA GLY A 64 21.77 18.49 3.00
C GLY A 64 22.81 17.99 2.00
N CYS A 65 22.63 16.79 1.44
CA CYS A 65 23.55 16.17 0.50
C CYS A 65 22.87 15.68 -0.77
N HIS A 66 21.63 15.16 -0.65
CA HIS A 66 20.88 14.62 -1.77
C HIS A 66 19.85 15.63 -2.29
N GLN A 67 19.73 15.69 -3.60
CA GLN A 67 18.59 16.30 -4.24
C GLN A 67 17.39 15.34 -4.08
N ILE A 68 16.38 15.75 -3.31
CA ILE A 68 15.26 14.90 -2.96
C ILE A 68 14.05 15.10 -3.87
N ASP A 69 13.92 16.24 -4.54
CA ASP A 69 12.76 16.58 -5.38
C ASP A 69 13.05 16.42 -6.87
N VAL A 70 12.02 16.05 -7.66
CA VAL A 70 12.10 15.88 -9.12
C VAL A 70 12.32 17.17 -9.91
N HIS A 71 12.11 18.33 -9.30
CA HIS A 71 12.11 19.62 -10.02
C HIS A 71 13.50 20.28 -10.11
N LEU A 72 14.46 19.74 -9.42
CA LEU A 72 15.81 20.26 -9.46
C LEU A 72 16.60 19.44 -10.49
N ARG A 73 17.37 20.12 -11.34
CA ARG A 73 18.17 19.46 -12.37
C ARG A 73 19.19 18.54 -11.73
N ASP A 74 19.17 17.29 -12.15
CA ASP A 74 20.22 16.34 -11.83
C ASP A 74 21.52 16.86 -12.47
N SER A 75 22.46 17.32 -11.67
CA SER A 75 23.76 17.66 -12.19
C SER A 75 24.52 16.34 -12.39
N THR A 76 24.77 15.98 -13.62
CA THR A 76 25.48 14.75 -13.98
C THR A 76 26.91 14.68 -13.43
N ASN A 77 27.37 15.75 -12.80
CA ASN A 77 28.70 15.86 -12.17
C ASN A 77 28.65 15.86 -10.64
N ASP A 78 27.47 15.66 -10.04
CA ASP A 78 27.36 15.58 -8.58
C ASP A 78 27.80 14.18 -8.11
N PRO A 79 28.76 14.07 -7.20
CA PRO A 79 29.18 12.80 -6.64
C PRO A 79 28.10 12.13 -5.78
N VAL A 80 27.04 12.86 -5.40
CA VAL A 80 25.92 12.38 -4.61
C VAL A 80 24.68 12.26 -5.50
N PRO A 81 24.18 11.05 -5.75
CA PRO A 81 23.05 10.87 -6.65
C PRO A 81 21.75 11.49 -6.08
N SER A 82 20.93 12.07 -6.95
CA SER A 82 19.59 12.49 -6.59
C SER A 82 18.70 11.29 -6.25
N PHE A 83 17.65 11.49 -5.48
CA PHE A 83 16.65 10.44 -5.21
C PHE A 83 15.97 9.96 -6.48
N GLN A 84 15.80 10.84 -7.45
CA GLN A 84 15.26 10.46 -8.76
C GLN A 84 16.23 9.56 -9.54
N ALA A 85 17.52 9.87 -9.53
CA ALA A 85 18.51 9.01 -10.16
C ALA A 85 18.58 7.63 -9.46
N VAL A 86 18.52 7.60 -8.14
CA VAL A 86 18.41 6.34 -7.39
C VAL A 86 17.14 5.57 -7.78
N ALA A 87 15.99 6.24 -7.85
CA ALA A 87 14.72 5.61 -8.22
C ALA A 87 14.76 5.01 -9.64
N ALA A 88 15.45 5.67 -10.57
CA ALA A 88 15.55 5.23 -11.96
C ALA A 88 16.42 3.98 -12.17
N MET A 89 17.27 3.63 -11.21
CA MET A 89 18.09 2.43 -11.34
C MET A 89 17.25 1.15 -11.27
N PRO A 90 17.41 0.20 -12.21
CA PRO A 90 16.63 -1.04 -12.23
C PRO A 90 16.79 -1.91 -10.97
N SER A 91 17.95 -1.81 -10.30
CA SER A 91 18.26 -2.53 -9.06
C SER A 91 17.62 -1.91 -7.81
N THR A 92 17.05 -0.72 -7.92
CA THR A 92 16.43 -0.06 -6.77
C THR A 92 15.10 -0.72 -6.43
N THR A 93 15.03 -1.36 -5.29
CA THR A 93 13.84 -2.00 -4.72
C THR A 93 13.70 -1.57 -3.27
N MET A 94 12.54 -1.80 -2.66
CA MET A 94 12.36 -1.56 -1.23
C MET A 94 13.41 -2.30 -0.39
N LEU A 95 13.70 -3.54 -0.75
CA LEU A 95 14.70 -4.35 -0.06
C LEU A 95 16.11 -3.74 -0.20
N SER A 96 16.52 -3.35 -1.41
CA SER A 96 17.86 -2.75 -1.61
C SER A 96 18.01 -1.41 -0.87
N ILE A 97 16.98 -0.58 -0.86
CA ILE A 97 16.98 0.68 -0.08
C ILE A 97 17.09 0.38 1.42
N ASN A 98 16.31 -0.60 1.92
CA ASN A 98 16.35 -0.99 3.33
C ASN A 98 17.76 -1.45 3.75
N VAL A 99 18.37 -2.33 2.97
CA VAL A 99 19.74 -2.80 3.22
C VAL A 99 20.74 -1.64 3.17
N PHE A 100 20.62 -0.78 2.16
CA PHE A 100 21.53 0.34 1.95
C PHE A 100 21.48 1.36 3.10
N LEU A 101 20.29 1.72 3.58
CA LEU A 101 20.12 2.66 4.69
C LEU A 101 20.54 2.11 6.06
N ARG A 102 20.68 0.80 6.18
CA ARG A 102 21.15 0.13 7.41
C ARG A 102 22.65 -0.15 7.42
N THR A 103 23.31 -0.05 6.28
CA THR A 103 24.74 -0.35 6.14
C THR A 103 25.54 0.93 5.99
N SER A 104 26.70 0.99 6.64
CA SER A 104 27.63 2.10 6.46
C SER A 104 28.24 2.07 5.07
N HIS A 105 28.25 3.21 4.37
CA HIS A 105 28.93 3.36 3.08
C HIS A 105 29.72 4.67 3.04
N ASN A 106 30.76 4.67 2.25
CA ASN A 106 31.97 5.52 2.37
C ASN A 106 31.74 7.02 2.57
N VAL A 107 30.69 7.61 2.05
CA VAL A 107 30.53 9.09 2.04
C VAL A 107 29.27 9.54 2.78
N MET A 108 28.30 8.65 2.92
CA MET A 108 27.05 8.96 3.61
C MET A 108 27.23 8.76 5.12
N PRO A 109 26.86 9.74 5.96
CA PRO A 109 26.93 9.57 7.40
C PRO A 109 26.00 8.45 7.86
N ASN A 110 26.43 7.74 8.90
CA ASN A 110 25.62 6.67 9.49
C ASN A 110 24.42 7.25 10.26
N ILE A 111 23.32 7.51 9.55
CA ILE A 111 22.09 8.07 10.09
C ILE A 111 21.29 6.95 10.75
N ARG A 112 20.88 7.17 11.99
CA ARG A 112 20.01 6.19 12.71
C ARG A 112 18.56 6.46 12.36
N LEU A 113 17.97 5.56 11.59
CA LEU A 113 16.58 5.56 11.20
C LEU A 113 15.85 4.38 11.84
N THR A 114 14.58 4.57 12.19
CA THR A 114 13.70 3.46 12.59
C THR A 114 13.28 2.64 11.36
N GLU A 115 12.73 1.46 11.59
CA GLU A 115 12.18 0.59 10.54
C GLU A 115 11.14 1.31 9.68
N ASP A 116 10.19 1.97 10.35
CA ASP A 116 9.11 2.72 9.69
C ASP A 116 9.69 3.87 8.85
N GLN A 117 10.63 4.63 9.39
CA GLN A 117 11.29 5.72 8.65
C GLN A 117 12.02 5.23 7.40
N ILE A 118 12.71 4.09 7.47
CA ILE A 118 13.38 3.48 6.32
C ILE A 118 12.34 3.08 5.27
N THR A 119 11.23 2.51 5.71
CA THR A 119 10.15 2.05 4.84
C THR A 119 9.47 3.23 4.15
N ASP A 120 9.20 4.31 4.88
CA ASP A 120 8.59 5.54 4.35
C ASP A 120 9.51 6.24 3.34
N ILE A 121 10.80 6.38 3.67
CA ILE A 121 11.80 6.93 2.74
C ILE A 121 11.88 6.07 1.47
N GLY A 122 11.87 4.76 1.63
CA GLY A 122 11.88 3.82 0.51
C GLY A 122 10.65 3.97 -0.38
N ALA A 123 9.47 4.11 0.21
CA ALA A 123 8.22 4.37 -0.50
C ALA A 123 8.29 5.70 -1.26
N TYR A 124 8.84 6.75 -0.65
CA TYR A 124 9.05 8.03 -1.31
C TYR A 124 10.00 7.91 -2.50
N ILE A 125 11.18 7.34 -2.33
CA ILE A 125 12.15 7.15 -3.43
C ILE A 125 11.49 6.39 -4.59
N LEU A 126 10.81 5.28 -4.31
CA LEU A 126 10.18 4.47 -5.35
C LEU A 126 9.05 5.22 -6.07
N SER A 127 8.33 6.11 -5.39
CA SER A 127 7.28 6.93 -6.00
C SER A 127 7.81 7.93 -7.04
N LEU A 128 9.10 8.30 -6.97
CA LEU A 128 9.73 9.20 -7.93
C LEU A 128 9.97 8.54 -9.30
N ARG A 129 9.93 7.22 -9.38
CA ARG A 129 10.11 6.47 -10.63
C ARG A 129 9.05 6.83 -11.66
N ASP A 130 7.81 6.97 -11.22
CA ASP A 130 6.67 7.27 -12.09
C ASP A 130 6.62 8.75 -12.50
N GLN A 131 7.42 9.60 -11.88
CA GLN A 131 7.48 11.04 -12.11
C GLN A 131 8.63 11.43 -13.06
N SER A 132 9.38 10.47 -13.57
CA SER A 132 10.44 10.74 -14.55
C SER A 132 9.83 11.26 -15.86
N PRO A 133 10.31 12.37 -16.43
CA PRO A 133 9.89 12.81 -17.75
C PRO A 133 10.24 11.72 -18.77
N LYS A 134 9.25 11.36 -19.60
CA LYS A 134 9.40 10.40 -20.72
C LYS A 134 10.20 11.03 -21.83
#